data_7972bb7c39ccfea517688aeb5ffd30cd
#
_entry.id   7972bb7c39ccfea517688aeb5ffd30cd
#
_cell.length_a   1.000
_cell.length_b   1.000
_cell.length_c   1.000
_cell.angle_alpha   90.00
_cell.angle_beta   90.00
_cell.angle_gamma   90.00
#
_symmetry.space_group_name_H-M   'P 1'
#
loop_
_entity.id
_entity.type
_entity.pdbx_description
1 polymer ?
#
loop_
_entity_poly.entity_id
_entity_poly.type
_entity_poly.pdbx_seq_one_letter_code
_entity_poly.pdbx_strand_id
1 'polypeptide(L)'
;GDVYKRQPYYVQGDNAGRSGVELSYEEALRGVKGVEILLRDAHGRIKGRYEEGRHDVAPVSGKNLTLSIDMDLQALGEKLMQNKRGSIVMIEPETGEVLCLVSSPSYDPNLLVGRQRGKNHIMLSKNSDKPLLDRAIMGRYPPGSTFKPTQALTFLQEEVITTETLYTCAHGYTGARNGKPACHGHASPLNVTYALATSCNSFFCWGLRDMIDSRRRYSSVGEAFEVWKNYLVSMGYGYKLGIDLPGENRGFLPNSEYYNKYHGKRWSSSTVISIAIGQGEVLATPLQICNLAATIANRGYFITPHVVKEVQDTPLDSLYTDKRYTMVERKNYEIVAEGMRNAVIGGTCRGAAITDIEVCGKTGTAENPHGKDHSAFIGFAPYRNPKVAICVYVENGGFG
;
A
#
# COMPACT_ATOMS: atom_id res chain seq x y z
N GLY A 1 -16.19 -20.36 -12.41
CA GLY A 1 -15.34 -21.08 -13.36
C GLY A 1 -14.11 -21.73 -12.73
N ASP A 2 -13.55 -21.14 -11.66
CA ASP A 2 -12.28 -21.62 -11.11
C ASP A 2 -12.39 -22.86 -10.21
N VAL A 3 -13.55 -23.15 -9.69
CA VAL A 3 -13.77 -24.38 -8.89
C VAL A 3 -13.59 -25.65 -9.74
N TYR A 4 -13.93 -25.60 -11.00
CA TYR A 4 -13.72 -26.73 -11.93
C TYR A 4 -12.24 -27.03 -12.22
N LYS A 5 -11.35 -26.05 -12.08
CA LYS A 5 -9.89 -26.23 -12.27
C LYS A 5 -9.20 -26.90 -11.09
N ARG A 6 -9.88 -26.98 -9.92
CA ARG A 6 -9.36 -27.59 -8.69
C ARG A 6 -9.85 -29.01 -8.44
N GLN A 7 -10.51 -29.65 -9.42
CA GLN A 7 -10.80 -31.08 -9.36
C GLN A 7 -9.50 -31.91 -9.46
N PRO A 8 -9.36 -32.98 -8.72
CA PRO A 8 -10.41 -33.86 -8.20
C PRO A 8 -10.79 -33.67 -6.72
N TYR A 9 -10.24 -32.69 -6.00
CA TYR A 9 -10.42 -32.62 -4.54
C TYR A 9 -11.86 -32.26 -4.11
N TYR A 10 -12.49 -31.29 -4.78
CA TYR A 10 -13.80 -30.78 -4.38
C TYR A 10 -14.96 -31.54 -5.04
N VAL A 11 -15.98 -31.85 -4.21
CA VAL A 11 -17.26 -32.38 -4.63
C VAL A 11 -18.37 -31.40 -4.28
N GLN A 12 -19.56 -31.62 -4.83
CA GLN A 12 -20.72 -30.76 -4.54
C GLN A 12 -21.05 -30.78 -3.04
N GLY A 13 -21.12 -29.62 -2.41
CA GLY A 13 -21.35 -29.45 -0.98
C GLY A 13 -20.11 -29.12 -0.16
N ASP A 14 -18.91 -29.23 -0.72
CA ASP A 14 -17.69 -28.82 -0.03
C ASP A 14 -17.59 -27.33 0.13
N ASN A 15 -17.02 -26.90 1.24
CA ASN A 15 -16.61 -25.52 1.46
C ASN A 15 -15.27 -25.26 0.77
N ALA A 16 -15.12 -24.09 0.16
CA ALA A 16 -13.87 -23.64 -0.46
C ALA A 16 -13.70 -22.15 -0.25
N GLY A 17 -12.49 -21.72 0.05
CA GLY A 17 -12.12 -20.32 0.16
C GLY A 17 -12.32 -19.57 -1.17
N ARG A 18 -13.02 -18.44 -1.14
CA ARG A 18 -13.38 -17.66 -2.32
C ARG A 18 -12.73 -16.29 -2.37
N SER A 19 -12.30 -15.79 -1.23
CA SER A 19 -11.69 -14.46 -1.08
C SER A 19 -10.81 -14.42 0.16
N GLY A 20 -10.01 -13.36 0.29
CA GLY A 20 -9.22 -13.09 1.46
C GLY A 20 -8.24 -14.22 1.82
N VAL A 21 -7.99 -14.36 3.10
CA VAL A 21 -7.09 -15.38 3.67
C VAL A 21 -7.55 -16.80 3.34
N GLU A 22 -8.87 -17.05 3.34
CA GLU A 22 -9.42 -18.37 3.01
C GLU A 22 -9.06 -18.82 1.60
N LEU A 23 -9.00 -17.89 0.62
CA LEU A 23 -8.58 -18.21 -0.74
C LEU A 23 -7.06 -18.41 -0.83
N SER A 24 -6.29 -17.53 -0.18
CA SER A 24 -4.82 -17.56 -0.26
C SER A 24 -4.23 -18.80 0.43
N TYR A 25 -4.83 -19.23 1.53
CA TYR A 25 -4.37 -20.37 2.34
C TYR A 25 -5.28 -21.58 2.28
N GLU A 26 -6.07 -21.68 1.20
CA GLU A 26 -7.03 -22.80 0.99
C GLU A 26 -6.39 -24.18 1.21
N GLU A 27 -5.19 -24.41 0.67
CA GLU A 27 -4.50 -25.71 0.79
C GLU A 27 -4.14 -26.05 2.24
N ALA A 28 -3.76 -25.05 3.03
CA ALA A 28 -3.45 -25.23 4.44
C ALA A 28 -4.74 -25.48 5.25
N LEU A 29 -5.79 -24.75 4.95
CA LEU A 29 -7.05 -24.76 5.71
C LEU A 29 -7.91 -26.00 5.43
N ARG A 30 -7.91 -26.53 4.20
CA ARG A 30 -8.83 -27.61 3.80
C ARG A 30 -8.47 -28.98 4.35
N GLY A 31 -7.21 -29.20 4.75
CA GLY A 31 -6.71 -30.54 5.15
C GLY A 31 -6.71 -31.55 4.01
N VAL A 32 -6.78 -32.82 4.36
CA VAL A 32 -6.83 -33.95 3.40
C VAL A 32 -8.06 -34.80 3.72
N LYS A 33 -8.88 -35.07 2.71
CA LYS A 33 -10.06 -35.93 2.86
C LYS A 33 -9.66 -37.36 3.16
N GLY A 34 -10.31 -37.98 4.13
CA GLY A 34 -10.28 -39.40 4.35
C GLY A 34 -11.12 -40.17 3.31
N VAL A 35 -10.90 -41.47 3.24
CA VAL A 35 -11.67 -42.38 2.42
C VAL A 35 -12.15 -43.57 3.29
N GLU A 36 -13.44 -43.80 3.28
CA GLU A 36 -14.07 -44.96 3.91
C GLU A 36 -14.67 -45.85 2.84
N ILE A 37 -14.25 -47.11 2.78
CA ILE A 37 -14.74 -48.09 1.80
C ILE A 37 -15.85 -48.92 2.42
N LEU A 38 -17.07 -48.77 1.89
CA LEU A 38 -18.26 -49.40 2.41
C LEU A 38 -18.75 -50.53 1.51
N LEU A 39 -19.10 -51.67 2.13
CA LEU A 39 -19.83 -52.74 1.47
C LEU A 39 -21.31 -52.36 1.35
N ARG A 40 -21.88 -52.53 0.15
CA ARG A 40 -23.32 -52.32 -0.08
C ARG A 40 -23.97 -53.59 -0.67
N ASP A 41 -25.21 -53.86 -0.28
CA ASP A 41 -26.00 -54.92 -0.91
C ASP A 41 -26.53 -54.49 -2.27
N ALA A 42 -27.21 -55.39 -2.98
CA ALA A 42 -27.82 -55.15 -4.26
C ALA A 42 -28.89 -54.04 -4.25
N HIS A 43 -29.39 -53.65 -3.09
CA HIS A 43 -30.34 -52.56 -2.90
C HIS A 43 -29.68 -51.26 -2.44
N GLY A 44 -28.34 -51.21 -2.43
CA GLY A 44 -27.57 -50.02 -2.06
C GLY A 44 -27.47 -49.77 -0.57
N ARG A 45 -27.92 -50.68 0.29
CA ARG A 45 -27.84 -50.54 1.75
C ARG A 45 -26.46 -50.89 2.26
N ILE A 46 -25.91 -50.05 3.13
CA ILE A 46 -24.59 -50.27 3.76
C ILE A 46 -24.64 -51.50 4.67
N LYS A 47 -23.73 -52.45 4.48
CA LYS A 47 -23.60 -53.69 5.27
C LYS A 47 -22.43 -53.65 6.23
N GLY A 48 -21.50 -52.72 6.03
CA GLY A 48 -20.30 -52.60 6.88
C GLY A 48 -19.14 -51.98 6.14
N ARG A 49 -17.98 -51.95 6.78
CA ARG A 49 -16.71 -51.54 6.15
C ARG A 49 -16.09 -52.71 5.37
N TYR A 50 -15.49 -52.40 4.22
CA TYR A 50 -14.75 -53.38 3.45
C TYR A 50 -13.51 -53.82 4.25
N GLU A 51 -13.30 -55.16 4.40
CA GLU A 51 -12.19 -55.74 5.14
C GLU A 51 -11.94 -55.06 6.51
N GLU A 52 -13.03 -54.79 7.26
CA GLU A 52 -12.99 -54.16 8.59
C GLU A 52 -12.31 -52.76 8.61
N GLY A 53 -12.25 -52.11 7.44
CA GLY A 53 -11.67 -50.75 7.30
C GLY A 53 -10.15 -50.73 7.09
N ARG A 54 -9.53 -51.87 6.77
CA ARG A 54 -8.06 -51.94 6.50
C ARG A 54 -7.57 -51.03 5.38
N HIS A 55 -8.45 -50.66 4.47
CA HIS A 55 -8.18 -49.79 3.33
C HIS A 55 -8.72 -48.38 3.52
N ASP A 56 -9.29 -48.08 4.70
CA ASP A 56 -9.72 -46.76 5.00
C ASP A 56 -8.52 -45.82 5.19
N VAL A 57 -8.67 -44.60 4.70
CA VAL A 57 -7.69 -43.51 4.86
C VAL A 57 -8.26 -42.50 5.84
N ALA A 58 -7.58 -42.31 6.97
CA ALA A 58 -8.02 -41.29 7.93
C ALA A 58 -7.92 -39.87 7.36
N PRO A 59 -8.90 -39.00 7.64
CA PRO A 59 -8.79 -37.59 7.24
C PRO A 59 -7.68 -36.90 8.04
N VAL A 60 -7.02 -35.93 7.40
CA VAL A 60 -6.07 -35.02 8.04
C VAL A 60 -6.71 -33.66 8.18
N SER A 61 -6.80 -33.14 9.39
CA SER A 61 -7.35 -31.81 9.65
C SER A 61 -6.52 -30.72 8.97
N GLY A 62 -7.20 -29.66 8.57
CA GLY A 62 -6.53 -28.44 8.10
C GLY A 62 -5.70 -27.79 9.21
N LYS A 63 -4.77 -26.96 8.81
CA LYS A 63 -3.88 -26.21 9.70
C LYS A 63 -4.57 -24.97 10.25
N ASN A 64 -4.21 -24.57 11.46
CA ASN A 64 -4.60 -23.29 12.02
C ASN A 64 -3.74 -22.17 11.45
N LEU A 65 -4.36 -21.01 11.24
CA LEU A 65 -3.69 -19.76 10.89
C LEU A 65 -3.82 -18.78 12.05
N THR A 66 -2.71 -18.11 12.39
CA THR A 66 -2.72 -16.95 13.27
C THR A 66 -2.55 -15.69 12.41
N LEU A 67 -3.51 -14.77 12.49
CA LEU A 67 -3.45 -13.50 11.77
C LEU A 67 -2.70 -12.46 12.60
N SER A 68 -2.07 -11.51 11.93
CA SER A 68 -1.41 -10.36 12.54
C SER A 68 -2.38 -9.21 12.87
N ILE A 69 -3.60 -9.28 12.34
CA ILE A 69 -4.63 -8.25 12.56
C ILE A 69 -4.96 -8.16 14.05
N ASP A 70 -4.77 -6.96 14.61
CA ASP A 70 -5.23 -6.61 15.95
C ASP A 70 -6.71 -6.23 15.90
N MET A 71 -7.54 -7.01 16.58
CA MET A 71 -9.00 -6.86 16.51
C MET A 71 -9.50 -5.53 17.06
N ASP A 72 -8.84 -4.98 18.08
CA ASP A 72 -9.22 -3.69 18.67
C ASP A 72 -8.85 -2.54 17.73
N LEU A 73 -7.67 -2.58 17.13
CA LEU A 73 -7.24 -1.62 16.12
C LEU A 73 -8.13 -1.70 14.87
N GLN A 74 -8.48 -2.89 14.41
CA GLN A 74 -9.36 -3.09 13.26
C GLN A 74 -10.75 -2.51 13.54
N ALA A 75 -11.34 -2.84 14.67
CA ALA A 75 -12.67 -2.34 15.06
C ALA A 75 -12.69 -0.82 15.24
N LEU A 76 -11.64 -0.26 15.84
CA LEU A 76 -11.47 1.20 15.96
C LEU A 76 -11.37 1.85 14.59
N GLY A 77 -10.56 1.29 13.70
CA GLY A 77 -10.39 1.79 12.33
C GLY A 77 -11.70 1.77 11.54
N GLU A 78 -12.45 0.69 11.60
CA GLU A 78 -13.77 0.59 10.96
C GLU A 78 -14.76 1.63 11.52
N LYS A 79 -14.76 1.83 12.84
CA LYS A 79 -15.57 2.87 13.48
C LYS A 79 -15.20 4.28 13.01
N LEU A 80 -13.90 4.59 12.91
CA LEU A 80 -13.42 5.89 12.47
C LEU A 80 -13.73 6.15 10.99
N MET A 81 -13.83 5.10 10.18
CA MET A 81 -14.14 5.17 8.76
C MET A 81 -15.64 5.16 8.45
N GLN A 82 -16.53 5.07 9.44
CA GLN A 82 -17.97 5.17 9.23
C GLN A 82 -18.33 6.46 8.47
N ASN A 83 -19.21 6.33 7.47
CA ASN A 83 -19.65 7.42 6.60
C ASN A 83 -18.52 8.07 5.73
N LYS A 84 -17.38 7.37 5.59
CA LYS A 84 -16.28 7.78 4.72
C LYS A 84 -16.00 6.71 3.68
N ARG A 85 -15.40 7.10 2.57
CA ARG A 85 -14.83 6.17 1.58
C ARG A 85 -13.33 6.25 1.68
N GLY A 86 -12.68 5.12 1.74
CA GLY A 86 -11.22 5.09 1.83
C GLY A 86 -10.69 3.88 2.58
N SER A 87 -9.53 4.02 3.20
CA SER A 87 -8.87 2.92 3.90
C SER A 87 -7.96 3.40 5.02
N ILE A 88 -7.72 2.48 5.97
CA ILE A 88 -6.64 2.57 6.96
C ILE A 88 -5.80 1.32 6.82
N VAL A 89 -4.50 1.49 6.69
CA VAL A 89 -3.51 0.40 6.69
C VAL A 89 -2.50 0.68 7.79
N MET A 90 -2.25 -0.30 8.66
CA MET A 90 -1.20 -0.23 9.68
C MET A 90 -0.28 -1.44 9.54
N ILE A 91 1.02 -1.21 9.57
CA ILE A 91 2.07 -2.22 9.43
C ILE A 91 3.03 -2.10 10.61
N GLU A 92 3.43 -3.23 11.19
CA GLU A 92 4.60 -3.30 12.06
C GLU A 92 5.86 -3.26 11.18
N PRO A 93 6.69 -2.19 11.24
CA PRO A 93 7.77 -2.02 10.28
C PRO A 93 8.83 -3.13 10.33
N GLU A 94 9.10 -3.66 11.52
CA GLU A 94 10.15 -4.65 11.76
C GLU A 94 9.84 -6.02 11.15
N THR A 95 8.55 -6.40 11.12
CA THR A 95 8.10 -7.73 10.69
C THR A 95 7.35 -7.74 9.35
N GLY A 96 6.80 -6.58 8.94
CA GLY A 96 5.88 -6.50 7.80
C GLY A 96 4.45 -6.97 8.11
N GLU A 97 4.18 -7.36 9.36
CA GLU A 97 2.86 -7.78 9.80
C GLU A 97 1.85 -6.63 9.66
N VAL A 98 0.72 -6.89 9.01
CA VAL A 98 -0.39 -5.93 8.89
C VAL A 98 -1.25 -6.02 10.13
N LEU A 99 -1.25 -4.94 10.93
CA LEU A 99 -1.98 -4.86 12.20
C LEU A 99 -3.43 -4.43 12.02
N CYS A 100 -3.72 -3.67 10.96
CA CYS A 100 -5.05 -3.17 10.65
C CYS A 100 -5.17 -2.97 9.14
N LEU A 101 -6.28 -3.42 8.56
CA LEU A 101 -6.57 -3.30 7.13
C LEU A 101 -8.04 -2.98 6.94
N VAL A 102 -8.37 -1.70 6.94
CA VAL A 102 -9.74 -1.21 6.79
C VAL A 102 -10.00 -0.74 5.38
N SER A 103 -11.11 -1.21 4.81
CA SER A 103 -11.67 -0.70 3.55
C SER A 103 -13.10 -0.25 3.80
N SER A 104 -13.40 1.01 3.51
CA SER A 104 -14.71 1.60 3.74
C SER A 104 -15.29 2.21 2.45
N PRO A 105 -16.61 2.07 2.20
CA PRO A 105 -17.54 1.28 2.98
C PRO A 105 -17.27 -0.23 2.88
N SER A 106 -17.57 -0.95 3.97
CA SER A 106 -17.48 -2.41 4.02
C SER A 106 -18.88 -3.05 3.87
N TYR A 107 -18.96 -4.35 4.02
CA TYR A 107 -20.20 -5.10 3.98
C TYR A 107 -20.21 -6.18 5.07
N ASP A 108 -21.40 -6.64 5.46
CA ASP A 108 -21.55 -7.78 6.36
C ASP A 108 -21.16 -9.07 5.61
N PRO A 109 -20.10 -9.79 6.01
CA PRO A 109 -19.66 -11.02 5.35
C PRO A 109 -20.71 -12.13 5.40
N ASN A 110 -21.64 -12.11 6.37
CA ASN A 110 -22.74 -13.06 6.46
C ASN A 110 -23.69 -12.98 5.25
N LEU A 111 -23.72 -11.87 4.52
CA LEU A 111 -24.48 -11.74 3.27
C LEU A 111 -23.93 -12.65 2.15
N LEU A 112 -22.67 -13.05 2.23
CA LEU A 112 -22.01 -13.86 1.21
C LEU A 112 -21.92 -15.35 1.53
N VAL A 113 -22.70 -15.82 2.51
CA VAL A 113 -22.82 -17.24 2.86
C VAL A 113 -24.24 -17.79 2.58
N GLY A 114 -24.34 -19.10 2.50
CA GLY A 114 -25.63 -19.81 2.36
C GLY A 114 -26.35 -19.59 1.02
N ARG A 115 -27.65 -19.88 1.02
CA ARG A 115 -28.49 -19.92 -0.22
C ARG A 115 -28.68 -18.54 -0.88
N GLN A 116 -28.66 -17.45 -0.10
CA GLN A 116 -28.88 -16.08 -0.59
C GLN A 116 -27.61 -15.42 -1.14
N ARG A 117 -26.47 -16.07 -1.01
CA ARG A 117 -25.15 -15.52 -1.41
C ARG A 117 -25.15 -14.91 -2.83
N GLY A 118 -25.71 -15.63 -3.81
CA GLY A 118 -25.70 -15.14 -5.20
C GLY A 118 -26.50 -13.85 -5.37
N LYS A 119 -27.69 -13.76 -4.76
CA LYS A 119 -28.53 -12.56 -4.78
C LYS A 119 -27.86 -11.40 -4.07
N ASN A 120 -27.30 -11.65 -2.90
CA ASN A 120 -26.60 -10.64 -2.10
C ASN A 120 -25.34 -10.13 -2.79
N HIS A 121 -24.56 -11.02 -3.45
CA HIS A 121 -23.40 -10.61 -4.23
C HIS A 121 -23.79 -9.68 -5.38
N ILE A 122 -24.88 -9.97 -6.11
CA ILE A 122 -25.39 -9.08 -7.16
C ILE A 122 -25.80 -7.71 -6.58
N MET A 123 -26.46 -7.69 -5.45
CA MET A 123 -26.85 -6.46 -4.76
C MET A 123 -25.61 -5.62 -4.38
N LEU A 124 -24.61 -6.23 -3.76
CA LEU A 124 -23.38 -5.55 -3.35
C LEU A 124 -22.56 -5.08 -4.57
N SER A 125 -22.50 -5.87 -5.64
CA SER A 125 -21.77 -5.51 -6.86
C SER A 125 -22.39 -4.33 -7.63
N LYS A 126 -23.70 -4.13 -7.51
CA LYS A 126 -24.42 -2.99 -8.10
C LYS A 126 -24.42 -1.74 -7.23
N ASN A 127 -23.96 -1.83 -6.00
CA ASN A 127 -23.89 -0.70 -5.10
C ASN A 127 -22.87 0.32 -5.61
N SER A 128 -23.28 1.58 -5.77
CA SER A 128 -22.45 2.70 -6.26
C SER A 128 -21.25 2.97 -5.35
N ASP A 129 -21.35 2.62 -4.07
CA ASP A 129 -20.28 2.79 -3.08
C ASP A 129 -19.20 1.72 -3.16
N LYS A 130 -19.42 0.69 -3.99
CA LYS A 130 -18.47 -0.40 -4.27
C LYS A 130 -17.93 -1.07 -2.98
N PRO A 131 -18.79 -1.61 -2.11
CA PRO A 131 -18.34 -2.21 -0.86
C PRO A 131 -17.50 -3.49 -1.04
N LEU A 132 -17.58 -4.14 -2.19
CA LEU A 132 -16.74 -5.30 -2.53
C LEU A 132 -15.32 -4.92 -2.97
N LEU A 133 -15.04 -3.63 -3.19
CA LEU A 133 -13.71 -3.16 -3.50
C LEU A 133 -12.90 -3.01 -2.21
N ASP A 134 -11.88 -3.83 -2.04
CA ASP A 134 -10.89 -3.61 -1.00
C ASP A 134 -10.00 -2.43 -1.38
N ARG A 135 -10.32 -1.26 -0.85
CA ARG A 135 -9.63 -0.02 -1.17
C ARG A 135 -8.18 -0.01 -0.69
N ALA A 136 -7.89 -0.77 0.36
CA ALA A 136 -6.55 -0.81 0.93
C ALA A 136 -5.50 -1.40 -0.03
N ILE A 137 -5.87 -2.45 -0.78
CA ILE A 137 -4.96 -3.18 -1.66
C ILE A 137 -5.32 -3.07 -3.14
N MET A 138 -6.57 -2.72 -3.48
CA MET A 138 -7.04 -2.64 -4.87
C MET A 138 -7.26 -1.20 -5.34
N GLY A 139 -7.53 -0.25 -4.43
CA GLY A 139 -7.73 1.16 -4.76
C GLY A 139 -6.46 1.76 -5.37
N ARG A 140 -6.61 2.55 -6.44
CA ARG A 140 -5.50 3.25 -7.10
C ARG A 140 -5.75 4.74 -6.99
N TYR A 141 -4.90 5.42 -6.25
CA TYR A 141 -5.07 6.83 -5.94
C TYR A 141 -3.79 7.62 -6.24
N PRO A 142 -3.89 8.88 -6.64
CA PRO A 142 -2.76 9.77 -6.61
C PRO A 142 -2.32 9.93 -5.14
N PRO A 143 -1.04 9.65 -4.81
CA PRO A 143 -0.57 9.70 -3.42
C PRO A 143 -0.51 11.14 -2.86
N GLY A 144 -0.53 12.15 -3.72
CA GLY A 144 -0.39 13.54 -3.31
C GLY A 144 0.92 13.78 -2.55
N SER A 145 0.91 14.72 -1.62
CA SER A 145 2.12 15.09 -0.87
C SER A 145 2.69 14.00 0.04
N THR A 146 2.00 12.86 0.25
CA THR A 146 2.59 11.69 0.91
C THR A 146 3.70 11.05 0.07
N PHE A 147 3.80 11.42 -1.21
CA PHE A 147 4.84 10.99 -2.13
C PHE A 147 6.16 11.79 -2.00
N LYS A 148 6.13 12.98 -1.41
CA LYS A 148 7.31 13.85 -1.30
C LYS A 148 8.51 13.23 -0.57
N PRO A 149 8.34 12.38 0.44
CA PRO A 149 9.48 11.64 1.01
C PRO A 149 10.26 10.81 -0.02
N THR A 150 9.60 10.19 -1.02
CA THR A 150 10.29 9.45 -2.08
C THR A 150 11.15 10.38 -2.93
N GLN A 151 10.67 11.58 -3.20
CA GLN A 151 11.38 12.60 -3.96
C GLN A 151 12.62 13.07 -3.20
N ALA A 152 12.47 13.40 -1.91
CA ALA A 152 13.59 13.80 -1.07
C ALA A 152 14.67 12.70 -1.01
N LEU A 153 14.26 11.44 -0.80
CA LEU A 153 15.18 10.30 -0.79
C LEU A 153 15.95 10.16 -2.11
N THR A 154 15.25 10.24 -3.23
CA THR A 154 15.84 10.12 -4.56
C THR A 154 16.81 11.28 -4.85
N PHE A 155 16.41 12.52 -4.55
CA PHE A 155 17.25 13.70 -4.81
C PHE A 155 18.49 13.73 -3.93
N LEU A 156 18.38 13.31 -2.65
CA LEU A 156 19.52 13.18 -1.75
C LEU A 156 20.48 12.07 -2.21
N GLN A 157 19.93 10.92 -2.63
CA GLN A 157 20.75 9.79 -3.09
C GLN A 157 21.50 10.09 -4.38
N GLU A 158 20.86 10.79 -5.31
CA GLU A 158 21.48 11.25 -6.55
C GLU A 158 22.31 12.53 -6.37
N GLU A 159 22.45 13.01 -5.14
CA GLU A 159 23.17 14.26 -4.83
C GLU A 159 22.69 15.47 -5.67
N VAL A 160 21.41 15.44 -6.09
CA VAL A 160 20.76 16.60 -6.72
C VAL A 160 20.62 17.72 -5.70
N ILE A 161 20.35 17.34 -4.46
CA ILE A 161 20.30 18.22 -3.29
C ILE A 161 21.17 17.65 -2.17
N THR A 162 21.55 18.54 -1.25
CA THR A 162 22.14 18.22 0.04
C THR A 162 21.26 18.83 1.15
N THR A 163 21.59 18.61 2.41
CA THR A 163 20.95 19.29 3.55
C THR A 163 21.06 20.82 3.52
N GLU A 164 22.10 21.32 2.84
CA GLU A 164 22.40 22.75 2.71
C GLU A 164 21.76 23.39 1.47
N THR A 165 21.20 22.57 0.57
CA THR A 165 20.55 23.09 -0.66
C THR A 165 19.29 23.86 -0.27
N LEU A 166 19.23 25.10 -0.74
CA LEU A 166 18.09 25.99 -0.50
C LEU A 166 17.38 26.31 -1.82
N TYR A 167 16.07 26.11 -1.84
CA TYR A 167 15.22 26.60 -2.91
C TYR A 167 14.29 27.69 -2.40
N THR A 168 14.03 28.68 -3.26
CA THR A 168 13.05 29.73 -2.98
C THR A 168 11.64 29.28 -3.32
N CYS A 169 10.68 29.77 -2.54
CA CYS A 169 9.26 29.60 -2.80
C CYS A 169 8.56 30.95 -2.74
N ALA A 170 7.96 31.36 -3.84
CA ALA A 170 7.15 32.57 -3.94
C ALA A 170 5.66 32.17 -4.06
N HIS A 171 5.12 31.50 -3.02
CA HIS A 171 3.76 30.94 -2.97
C HIS A 171 3.46 29.88 -4.05
N GLY A 172 4.50 29.32 -4.68
CA GLY A 172 4.37 28.28 -5.71
C GLY A 172 5.64 28.08 -6.52
N TYR A 173 5.56 27.17 -7.48
CA TYR A 173 6.66 26.83 -8.37
C TYR A 173 6.78 27.88 -9.49
N THR A 174 7.82 28.70 -9.44
CA THR A 174 8.06 29.79 -10.41
C THR A 174 8.68 29.32 -11.74
N GLY A 175 9.07 28.03 -11.84
CA GLY A 175 9.53 27.45 -13.10
C GLY A 175 8.42 27.24 -14.15
N ALA A 176 7.14 27.33 -13.74
CA ALA A 176 5.99 27.34 -14.63
C ALA A 176 5.42 28.73 -14.79
N ARG A 177 4.98 29.09 -16.00
CA ARG A 177 4.43 30.43 -16.30
C ARG A 177 3.21 30.84 -15.44
N ASN A 178 2.47 29.87 -14.95
CA ASN A 178 1.25 30.09 -14.15
C ASN A 178 1.47 29.97 -12.63
N GLY A 179 2.73 29.82 -12.17
CA GLY A 179 3.07 29.65 -10.75
C GLY A 179 2.53 28.38 -10.10
N LYS A 180 2.10 27.39 -10.88
CA LYS A 180 1.58 26.12 -10.38
C LYS A 180 2.65 25.01 -10.42
N PRO A 181 2.65 24.07 -9.45
CA PRO A 181 1.74 23.98 -8.30
C PRO A 181 1.94 25.11 -7.29
N ALA A 182 0.83 25.63 -6.74
CA ALA A 182 0.84 26.63 -5.67
C ALA A 182 1.27 26.02 -4.33
N CYS A 183 1.77 26.85 -3.42
CA CYS A 183 2.14 26.48 -2.05
C CYS A 183 1.31 27.25 -1.03
N HIS A 184 1.16 26.65 0.17
CA HIS A 184 0.70 27.38 1.34
C HIS A 184 1.80 28.34 1.84
N GLY A 185 1.42 29.33 2.65
CA GLY A 185 2.36 30.28 3.25
C GLY A 185 3.35 29.59 4.20
N HIS A 186 4.64 29.78 3.99
CA HIS A 186 5.75 29.34 4.85
C HIS A 186 6.99 30.20 4.59
N ALA A 187 7.99 30.10 5.45
CA ALA A 187 9.25 30.84 5.27
C ALA A 187 10.01 30.33 4.03
N SER A 188 10.81 31.21 3.43
CA SER A 188 11.60 30.97 2.22
C SER A 188 12.88 31.81 2.28
N PRO A 189 14.04 31.30 1.82
CA PRO A 189 14.26 29.97 1.20
C PRO A 189 14.21 28.84 2.23
N LEU A 190 14.16 27.60 1.76
CA LEU A 190 14.01 26.43 2.62
C LEU A 190 14.84 25.24 2.12
N ASN A 191 15.29 24.42 3.08
CA ASN A 191 15.99 23.17 2.84
C ASN A 191 15.02 21.97 2.81
N VAL A 192 15.54 20.78 2.60
CA VAL A 192 14.76 19.54 2.43
C VAL A 192 13.92 19.18 3.66
N THR A 193 14.47 19.29 4.89
CA THR A 193 13.74 18.94 6.12
C THR A 193 12.59 19.90 6.36
N TYR A 194 12.82 21.20 6.17
CA TYR A 194 11.77 22.20 6.29
C TYR A 194 10.74 22.12 5.14
N ALA A 195 11.18 21.74 3.93
CA ALA A 195 10.27 21.51 2.81
C ALA A 195 9.33 20.32 3.04
N LEU A 196 9.82 19.25 3.69
CA LEU A 196 8.98 18.14 4.13
C LEU A 196 8.00 18.57 5.22
N ALA A 197 8.48 19.31 6.23
CA ALA A 197 7.68 19.80 7.35
C ALA A 197 6.53 20.72 6.91
N THR A 198 6.79 21.62 5.96
CA THR A 198 5.81 22.57 5.44
C THR A 198 5.09 22.12 4.18
N SER A 199 5.47 20.94 3.67
CA SER A 199 4.91 20.37 2.43
C SER A 199 5.06 21.30 1.21
N CYS A 200 6.20 21.98 1.06
CA CYS A 200 6.44 22.93 -0.02
C CYS A 200 6.41 22.26 -1.41
N ASN A 201 5.50 22.64 -2.28
CA ASN A 201 5.43 22.11 -3.65
C ASN A 201 6.61 22.62 -4.51
N SER A 202 6.96 23.89 -4.35
CA SER A 202 8.03 24.54 -5.11
C SER A 202 9.36 23.81 -4.95
N PHE A 203 9.73 23.45 -3.70
CA PHE A 203 10.97 22.73 -3.41
C PHE A 203 11.09 21.44 -4.22
N PHE A 204 10.04 20.62 -4.19
CA PHE A 204 10.06 19.31 -4.87
C PHE A 204 9.99 19.44 -6.39
N CYS A 205 9.31 20.47 -6.91
CA CYS A 205 9.32 20.76 -8.34
C CYS A 205 10.71 21.19 -8.82
N TRP A 206 11.41 22.04 -8.08
CA TRP A 206 12.79 22.41 -8.40
C TRP A 206 13.74 21.21 -8.35
N GLY A 207 13.67 20.40 -7.31
CA GLY A 207 14.47 19.18 -7.19
C GLY A 207 14.24 18.21 -8.36
N LEU A 208 12.98 17.96 -8.74
CA LEU A 208 12.66 17.11 -9.89
C LEU A 208 13.21 17.69 -11.20
N ARG A 209 13.05 19.00 -11.40
CA ARG A 209 13.59 19.68 -12.58
C ARG A 209 15.11 19.54 -12.65
N ASP A 210 15.80 19.84 -11.54
CA ASP A 210 17.26 19.79 -11.47
C ASP A 210 17.79 18.37 -11.71
N MET A 211 17.04 17.34 -11.31
CA MET A 211 17.36 15.95 -11.64
C MET A 211 17.11 15.64 -13.12
N ILE A 212 15.87 15.82 -13.57
CA ILE A 212 15.42 15.33 -14.88
C ILE A 212 16.10 16.10 -16.03
N ASP A 213 16.33 17.41 -15.89
CA ASP A 213 16.94 18.24 -16.93
C ASP A 213 18.48 18.29 -16.85
N SER A 214 19.10 17.59 -15.89
CA SER A 214 20.57 17.56 -15.75
C SER A 214 21.26 16.82 -16.88
N ARG A 215 21.96 17.54 -17.75
CA ARG A 215 22.80 16.96 -18.82
C ARG A 215 24.24 16.71 -18.37
N ARG A 216 24.58 17.03 -17.12
CA ARG A 216 25.85 16.66 -16.51
C ARG A 216 25.83 15.26 -15.93
N ARG A 217 24.64 14.81 -15.47
CA ARG A 217 24.43 13.52 -14.79
C ARG A 217 23.91 12.45 -15.76
N TYR A 218 23.04 12.82 -16.69
CA TYR A 218 22.35 11.89 -17.58
C TYR A 218 22.44 12.34 -19.03
N SER A 219 22.55 11.40 -19.95
CA SER A 219 22.62 11.67 -21.39
C SER A 219 21.31 12.19 -21.97
N SER A 220 20.19 11.87 -21.33
CA SER A 220 18.85 12.25 -21.78
C SER A 220 17.87 12.43 -20.64
N VAL A 221 16.74 13.10 -20.92
CA VAL A 221 15.57 13.17 -20.02
C VAL A 221 15.04 11.78 -19.69
N GLY A 222 14.98 10.92 -20.72
CA GLY A 222 14.50 9.54 -20.56
C GLY A 222 15.37 8.74 -19.61
N GLU A 223 16.69 8.83 -19.71
CA GLU A 223 17.61 8.17 -18.78
C GLU A 223 17.43 8.68 -17.34
N ALA A 224 17.41 9.99 -17.15
CA ALA A 224 17.20 10.59 -15.83
C ALA A 224 15.87 10.11 -15.20
N PHE A 225 14.82 10.01 -16.01
CA PHE A 225 13.51 9.55 -15.58
C PHE A 225 13.50 8.06 -15.21
N GLU A 226 14.21 7.21 -15.94
CA GLU A 226 14.34 5.79 -15.60
C GLU A 226 15.14 5.59 -14.30
N VAL A 227 16.20 6.37 -14.06
CA VAL A 227 16.92 6.36 -12.78
C VAL A 227 15.97 6.75 -11.63
N TRP A 228 15.23 7.85 -11.77
CA TRP A 228 14.21 8.27 -10.82
C TRP A 228 13.20 7.15 -10.56
N LYS A 229 12.64 6.55 -11.61
CA LYS A 229 11.66 5.45 -11.51
C LYS A 229 12.24 4.24 -10.76
N ASN A 230 13.48 3.86 -11.02
CA ASN A 230 14.10 2.70 -10.37
C ASN A 230 14.22 2.88 -8.86
N TYR A 231 14.48 4.09 -8.36
CA TYR A 231 14.43 4.38 -6.93
C TYR A 231 13.03 4.12 -6.37
N LEU A 232 11.99 4.59 -7.05
CA LEU A 232 10.61 4.39 -6.60
C LEU A 232 10.20 2.92 -6.62
N VAL A 233 10.62 2.17 -7.64
CA VAL A 233 10.43 0.72 -7.70
C VAL A 233 11.11 0.06 -6.49
N SER A 234 12.33 0.45 -6.14
CA SER A 234 13.01 -0.09 -4.96
C SER A 234 12.27 0.20 -3.65
N MET A 235 11.47 1.27 -3.59
CA MET A 235 10.65 1.64 -2.44
C MET A 235 9.24 1.01 -2.46
N GLY A 236 8.91 0.16 -3.44
CA GLY A 236 7.64 -0.58 -3.47
C GLY A 236 6.56 -0.03 -4.41
N TYR A 237 6.87 0.95 -5.28
CA TYR A 237 5.90 1.51 -6.22
C TYR A 237 5.94 0.81 -7.59
N GLY A 238 4.80 0.76 -8.27
CA GLY A 238 4.69 0.32 -9.66
C GLY A 238 4.58 -1.19 -9.87
N TYR A 239 4.60 -1.99 -8.81
CA TYR A 239 4.40 -3.43 -8.85
C TYR A 239 3.58 -3.90 -7.64
N LYS A 240 3.12 -5.15 -7.65
CA LYS A 240 2.47 -5.77 -6.49
C LYS A 240 3.52 -6.09 -5.44
N LEU A 241 3.33 -5.63 -4.22
CA LEU A 241 4.26 -5.93 -3.11
C LEU A 241 4.30 -7.43 -2.81
N GLY A 242 3.18 -8.11 -2.99
CA GLY A 242 3.02 -9.54 -2.78
C GLY A 242 2.33 -9.86 -1.46
N ILE A 243 1.42 -9.00 -0.99
CA ILE A 243 0.61 -9.32 0.20
C ILE A 243 -0.12 -10.65 0.01
N ASP A 244 -0.24 -11.40 1.08
CA ASP A 244 -0.89 -12.72 1.12
C ASP A 244 -2.43 -12.66 1.02
N LEU A 245 -2.95 -11.63 0.36
CA LEU A 245 -4.36 -11.46 0.02
C LEU A 245 -4.54 -11.41 -1.50
N PRO A 246 -5.64 -11.95 -2.04
CA PRO A 246 -5.91 -11.90 -3.47
C PRO A 246 -6.37 -10.50 -3.89
N GLY A 247 -6.11 -10.16 -5.16
CA GLY A 247 -6.65 -8.95 -5.77
C GLY A 247 -5.77 -7.70 -5.63
N GLU A 248 -4.56 -7.81 -5.07
CA GLU A 248 -3.63 -6.69 -4.97
C GLU A 248 -3.41 -6.01 -6.32
N ASN A 249 -3.43 -4.67 -6.32
CA ASN A 249 -3.14 -3.84 -7.48
C ASN A 249 -1.71 -3.32 -7.43
N ARG A 250 -1.07 -3.23 -8.59
CA ARG A 250 0.30 -2.73 -8.72
C ARG A 250 0.42 -1.19 -8.68
N GLY A 251 -0.70 -0.45 -8.63
CA GLY A 251 -0.70 0.98 -8.89
C GLY A 251 -0.32 1.30 -10.34
N PHE A 252 0.19 2.50 -10.56
CA PHE A 252 0.77 2.91 -11.84
C PHE A 252 1.95 3.84 -11.61
N LEU A 253 3.10 3.47 -12.16
CA LEU A 253 4.30 4.29 -12.19
C LEU A 253 4.73 4.41 -13.66
N PRO A 254 4.67 5.61 -14.27
CA PRO A 254 5.04 5.80 -15.66
C PRO A 254 6.54 5.57 -15.86
N ASN A 255 6.91 5.22 -17.08
CA ASN A 255 8.29 5.12 -17.54
C ASN A 255 8.55 6.11 -18.70
N SER A 256 9.79 6.20 -19.14
CA SER A 256 10.17 7.09 -20.25
C SER A 256 9.46 6.75 -21.56
N GLU A 257 9.18 5.47 -21.82
CA GLU A 257 8.47 5.03 -23.02
C GLU A 257 7.00 5.51 -23.01
N TYR A 258 6.37 5.56 -21.85
CA TYR A 258 5.03 6.12 -21.69
C TYR A 258 4.99 7.56 -22.20
N TYR A 259 5.93 8.40 -21.77
CA TYR A 259 5.99 9.80 -22.22
C TYR A 259 6.42 9.94 -23.66
N ASN A 260 7.34 9.10 -24.14
CA ASN A 260 7.74 9.06 -25.55
C ASN A 260 6.54 8.78 -26.46
N LYS A 261 5.64 7.91 -26.03
CA LYS A 261 4.42 7.56 -26.77
C LYS A 261 3.45 8.74 -26.90
N TYR A 262 3.28 9.52 -25.84
CA TYR A 262 2.27 10.59 -25.80
C TYR A 262 2.83 11.98 -26.18
N HIS A 263 4.12 12.22 -25.99
CA HIS A 263 4.76 13.52 -26.22
C HIS A 263 5.91 13.46 -27.22
N GLY A 264 6.17 12.31 -27.86
CA GLY A 264 7.36 12.09 -28.65
C GLY A 264 8.62 12.17 -27.78
N LYS A 265 9.79 12.29 -28.39
CA LYS A 265 11.07 12.39 -27.64
C LYS A 265 11.40 13.81 -27.13
N ARG A 266 10.45 14.75 -27.16
CA ARG A 266 10.66 16.17 -26.84
C ARG A 266 10.06 16.62 -25.52
N TRP A 267 9.80 15.69 -24.59
CA TRP A 267 9.32 16.04 -23.25
C TRP A 267 10.49 16.41 -22.31
N SER A 268 10.18 17.10 -21.24
CA SER A 268 11.13 17.61 -20.24
C SER A 268 10.52 17.51 -18.83
N SER A 269 11.24 17.96 -17.83
CA SER A 269 10.73 18.05 -16.46
C SER A 269 9.38 18.78 -16.37
N SER A 270 9.16 19.80 -17.21
CA SER A 270 7.89 20.54 -17.22
C SER A 270 6.69 19.69 -17.62
N THR A 271 6.89 18.67 -18.45
CA THR A 271 5.83 17.72 -18.84
C THR A 271 5.40 16.84 -17.66
N VAL A 272 6.34 16.49 -16.79
CA VAL A 272 6.13 15.55 -15.68
C VAL A 272 6.11 16.22 -14.31
N ILE A 273 6.04 17.56 -14.25
CA ILE A 273 6.24 18.32 -13.01
C ILE A 273 5.26 17.96 -11.89
N SER A 274 4.03 17.57 -12.23
CA SER A 274 3.02 17.15 -11.26
C SER A 274 3.41 15.92 -10.45
N ILE A 275 4.30 15.09 -11.00
CA ILE A 275 4.82 13.89 -10.31
C ILE A 275 5.65 14.30 -9.08
N ALA A 276 6.31 15.46 -9.11
CA ALA A 276 7.08 15.96 -7.97
C ALA A 276 6.27 16.03 -6.66
N ILE A 277 4.96 16.18 -6.78
CA ILE A 277 4.04 16.30 -5.66
C ILE A 277 3.05 15.14 -5.55
N GLY A 278 3.35 14.02 -6.24
CA GLY A 278 2.53 12.80 -6.19
C GLY A 278 1.19 12.90 -6.90
N GLN A 279 1.13 13.73 -7.92
CA GLN A 279 -0.02 13.88 -8.83
C GLN A 279 0.39 13.52 -10.26
N GLY A 280 -0.42 13.82 -11.25
CA GLY A 280 -0.21 13.40 -12.61
C GLY A 280 -0.56 11.92 -12.79
N GLU A 281 0.32 11.18 -13.45
CA GLU A 281 0.06 9.78 -13.84
C GLU A 281 0.34 8.77 -12.72
N VAL A 282 1.03 9.17 -11.64
CA VAL A 282 1.37 8.26 -10.55
C VAL A 282 0.13 7.87 -9.75
N LEU A 283 -0.11 6.57 -9.66
CA LEU A 283 -1.16 5.99 -8.84
C LEU A 283 -0.58 4.91 -7.92
N ALA A 284 -0.97 4.94 -6.66
CA ALA A 284 -0.55 3.98 -5.65
C ALA A 284 -1.75 3.42 -4.88
N THR A 285 -1.58 2.22 -4.33
CA THR A 285 -2.53 1.69 -3.37
C THR A 285 -2.20 2.22 -1.97
N PRO A 286 -3.18 2.34 -1.06
CA PRO A 286 -2.91 2.68 0.34
C PRO A 286 -1.89 1.75 1.00
N LEU A 287 -1.86 0.47 0.62
CA LEU A 287 -0.83 -0.47 1.07
C LEU A 287 0.57 -0.03 0.63
N GLN A 288 0.77 0.35 -0.62
CA GLN A 288 2.05 0.86 -1.12
C GLN A 288 2.47 2.15 -0.41
N ILE A 289 1.51 3.04 -0.16
CA ILE A 289 1.74 4.30 0.56
C ILE A 289 2.11 4.03 2.03
N CYS A 290 1.46 3.06 2.70
CA CYS A 290 1.82 2.62 4.05
C CYS A 290 3.19 1.95 4.10
N ASN A 291 3.51 1.12 3.09
CA ASN A 291 4.80 0.47 2.98
C ASN A 291 5.96 1.48 2.87
N LEU A 292 5.74 2.64 2.24
CA LEU A 292 6.72 3.72 2.26
C LEU A 292 6.97 4.23 3.69
N ALA A 293 5.92 4.42 4.49
CA ALA A 293 6.07 4.83 5.89
C ALA A 293 6.87 3.78 6.70
N ALA A 294 6.59 2.49 6.50
CA ALA A 294 7.34 1.38 7.11
C ALA A 294 8.80 1.37 6.64
N THR A 295 9.06 1.60 5.35
CA THR A 295 10.41 1.68 4.78
C THR A 295 11.22 2.83 5.38
N ILE A 296 10.60 4.00 5.57
CA ILE A 296 11.25 5.15 6.23
C ILE A 296 11.48 4.87 7.72
N ALA A 297 10.52 4.25 8.39
CA ALA A 297 10.66 3.81 9.77
C ALA A 297 11.87 2.89 9.96
N ASN A 298 12.06 1.93 9.08
CA ASN A 298 13.18 0.99 9.06
C ASN A 298 14.49 1.58 8.52
N ARG A 299 14.47 2.84 8.04
CA ARG A 299 15.66 3.48 7.46
C ARG A 299 16.23 2.74 6.25
N GLY A 300 15.36 2.28 5.33
CA GLY A 300 15.77 1.84 4.00
C GLY A 300 15.48 0.39 3.62
N TYR A 301 14.68 -0.33 4.39
CA TYR A 301 14.18 -1.64 3.99
C TYR A 301 12.70 -1.81 4.37
N PHE A 302 12.05 -2.78 3.76
CA PHE A 302 10.76 -3.28 4.19
C PHE A 302 10.74 -4.82 4.10
N ILE A 303 9.84 -5.41 4.84
CA ILE A 303 9.43 -6.81 4.67
C ILE A 303 8.07 -6.78 3.99
N THR A 304 7.84 -7.68 3.05
CA THR A 304 6.56 -7.72 2.31
C THR A 304 5.39 -7.75 3.29
N PRO A 305 4.48 -6.76 3.22
CA PRO A 305 3.31 -6.74 4.09
C PRO A 305 2.48 -8.03 3.97
N HIS A 306 2.05 -8.58 5.10
CA HIS A 306 1.27 -9.81 5.15
C HIS A 306 0.33 -9.83 6.34
N VAL A 307 -0.76 -10.59 6.23
CA VAL A 307 -1.80 -10.69 7.28
C VAL A 307 -1.74 -12.02 8.04
N VAL A 308 -1.06 -13.03 7.52
CA VAL A 308 -0.86 -14.30 8.23
C VAL A 308 0.50 -14.27 8.90
N LYS A 309 0.47 -14.27 10.24
CA LYS A 309 1.65 -14.26 11.11
C LYS A 309 2.23 -15.67 11.30
N GLU A 310 1.36 -16.68 11.33
CA GLU A 310 1.75 -18.06 11.59
C GLU A 310 0.84 -19.04 10.89
N VAL A 311 1.42 -20.08 10.32
CA VAL A 311 0.74 -21.29 9.82
C VAL A 311 1.20 -22.45 10.67
N GLN A 312 0.27 -23.17 11.30
CA GLN A 312 0.59 -24.30 12.17
C GLN A 312 1.57 -25.28 11.52
N ASP A 313 2.66 -25.60 12.24
CA ASP A 313 3.70 -26.54 11.82
C ASP A 313 4.28 -26.26 10.41
N THR A 314 4.31 -24.99 10.01
CA THR A 314 4.82 -24.59 8.70
C THR A 314 5.56 -23.26 8.83
N PRO A 315 6.83 -23.16 8.38
CA PRO A 315 7.51 -21.87 8.32
C PRO A 315 6.81 -20.95 7.32
N LEU A 316 6.84 -19.64 7.58
CA LEU A 316 6.42 -18.64 6.59
C LEU A 316 7.36 -18.67 5.38
N ASP A 317 6.81 -18.31 4.23
CA ASP A 317 7.60 -18.08 3.02
C ASP A 317 8.63 -16.96 3.27
N SER A 318 9.83 -17.10 2.70
CA SER A 318 10.90 -16.11 2.80
C SER A 318 10.49 -14.72 2.30
N LEU A 319 9.50 -14.65 1.39
CA LEU A 319 8.89 -13.41 0.96
C LEU A 319 8.39 -12.56 2.14
N TYR A 320 7.91 -13.19 3.22
CA TYR A 320 7.32 -12.54 4.40
C TYR A 320 8.29 -12.42 5.59
N THR A 321 9.54 -12.83 5.40
CA THR A 321 10.57 -12.77 6.46
C THR A 321 11.82 -12.00 6.02
N ASP A 322 12.11 -11.99 4.72
CA ASP A 322 13.32 -11.39 4.20
C ASP A 322 13.20 -9.87 4.03
N LYS A 323 14.26 -9.16 4.43
CA LYS A 323 14.37 -7.71 4.25
C LYS A 323 14.62 -7.36 2.79
N ARG A 324 13.78 -6.49 2.24
CA ARG A 324 13.93 -5.93 0.90
C ARG A 324 14.53 -4.53 1.02
N TYR A 325 15.80 -4.41 0.72
CA TYR A 325 16.53 -3.15 0.79
C TYR A 325 16.23 -2.28 -0.44
N THR A 326 16.06 -0.98 -0.19
CA THR A 326 15.93 0.01 -1.25
C THR A 326 17.31 0.40 -1.81
N MET A 327 17.30 1.13 -2.92
CA MET A 327 18.52 1.68 -3.52
C MET A 327 19.05 2.93 -2.81
N VAL A 328 18.40 3.38 -1.74
CA VAL A 328 18.72 4.61 -1.01
C VAL A 328 19.45 4.28 0.29
N GLU A 329 20.55 4.97 0.55
CA GLU A 329 21.34 4.80 1.75
C GLU A 329 20.63 5.27 3.02
N ARG A 330 20.92 4.60 4.13
CA ARG A 330 20.35 4.88 5.46
C ARG A 330 20.45 6.36 5.87
N LYS A 331 21.58 7.01 5.60
CA LYS A 331 21.79 8.43 5.97
C LYS A 331 20.72 9.36 5.41
N ASN A 332 20.22 9.08 4.19
CA ASN A 332 19.19 9.87 3.54
C ASN A 332 17.81 9.65 4.17
N TYR A 333 17.55 8.42 4.66
CA TYR A 333 16.34 8.13 5.43
C TYR A 333 16.30 8.86 6.77
N GLU A 334 17.44 9.05 7.45
CA GLU A 334 17.50 9.82 8.70
C GLU A 334 17.08 11.29 8.46
N ILE A 335 17.54 11.90 7.36
CA ILE A 335 17.17 13.27 6.98
C ILE A 335 15.66 13.37 6.72
N VAL A 336 15.12 12.41 5.98
CA VAL A 336 13.68 12.39 5.64
C VAL A 336 12.82 12.12 6.86
N ALA A 337 13.23 11.22 7.74
CA ALA A 337 12.54 10.93 9.00
C ALA A 337 12.52 12.16 9.93
N GLU A 338 13.63 12.92 9.98
CA GLU A 338 13.70 14.19 10.70
C GLU A 338 12.69 15.20 10.11
N GLY A 339 12.63 15.35 8.80
CA GLY A 339 11.66 16.21 8.13
C GLY A 339 10.20 15.84 8.45
N MET A 340 9.91 14.52 8.52
CA MET A 340 8.59 14.02 8.93
C MET A 340 8.33 14.23 10.42
N ARG A 341 9.35 14.19 11.28
CA ARG A 341 9.23 14.55 12.69
C ARG A 341 8.92 16.04 12.84
N ASN A 342 9.63 16.88 12.12
CA ASN A 342 9.43 18.33 12.11
C ASN A 342 8.02 18.72 11.60
N ALA A 343 7.43 17.95 10.70
CA ALA A 343 6.06 18.14 10.26
C ALA A 343 5.04 18.02 11.40
N VAL A 344 5.31 17.13 12.37
CA VAL A 344 4.46 16.93 13.55
C VAL A 344 4.75 17.96 14.64
N ILE A 345 6.02 18.36 14.83
CA ILE A 345 6.39 19.36 15.84
C ILE A 345 5.82 20.75 15.50
N GLY A 346 5.99 21.21 14.28
CA GLY A 346 5.63 22.58 13.90
C GLY A 346 5.12 22.75 12.47
N GLY A 347 4.94 21.67 11.73
CA GLY A 347 4.55 21.68 10.32
C GLY A 347 3.08 21.35 10.07
N THR A 348 2.83 20.73 8.92
CA THR A 348 1.48 20.40 8.45
C THR A 348 0.80 19.27 9.20
N CYS A 349 1.55 18.48 9.98
CA CYS A 349 1.05 17.32 10.72
C CYS A 349 0.87 17.57 12.23
N ARG A 350 0.77 18.81 12.68
CA ARG A 350 0.62 19.15 14.12
C ARG A 350 -0.54 18.45 14.80
N GLY A 351 -1.61 18.18 14.07
CA GLY A 351 -2.76 17.43 14.58
C GLY A 351 -2.48 15.97 14.92
N ALA A 352 -1.36 15.43 14.47
CA ALA A 352 -0.94 14.05 14.78
C ALA A 352 0.00 13.96 16.00
N ALA A 353 0.26 15.09 16.69
CA ALA A 353 1.10 15.09 17.88
C ALA A 353 0.42 14.31 19.02
N ILE A 354 1.19 13.44 19.66
CA ILE A 354 0.77 12.65 20.81
C ILE A 354 1.75 12.95 21.95
N THR A 355 1.22 13.16 23.15
CA THR A 355 2.04 13.35 24.34
C THR A 355 2.89 12.10 24.58
N ASP A 356 4.17 12.28 24.88
CA ASP A 356 5.13 11.20 25.21
C ASP A 356 5.45 10.20 24.08
N ILE A 357 4.93 10.44 22.86
CA ILE A 357 5.25 9.61 21.68
C ILE A 357 5.76 10.50 20.54
N GLU A 358 6.97 10.23 20.09
CA GLU A 358 7.57 10.93 18.95
C GLU A 358 6.97 10.42 17.64
N VAL A 359 5.89 11.06 17.18
CA VAL A 359 5.25 10.74 15.89
C VAL A 359 5.96 11.44 14.75
N CYS A 360 6.18 10.73 13.65
CA CYS A 360 6.62 11.26 12.36
C CYS A 360 5.46 11.17 11.36
N GLY A 361 5.24 12.21 10.57
CA GLY A 361 4.11 12.21 9.67
C GLY A 361 4.29 13.04 8.42
N LYS A 362 3.45 12.77 7.44
CA LYS A 362 3.30 13.56 6.21
C LYS A 362 1.84 13.58 5.79
N THR A 363 1.25 14.75 5.73
CA THR A 363 -0.08 14.93 5.15
C THR A 363 -0.01 14.93 3.62
N GLY A 364 -1.08 14.52 2.99
CA GLY A 364 -1.28 14.58 1.56
C GLY A 364 -2.67 15.09 1.21
N THR A 365 -2.73 15.93 0.20
CA THR A 365 -3.95 16.33 -0.48
C THR A 365 -3.75 16.01 -1.95
N ALA A 366 -4.66 15.23 -2.52
CA ALA A 366 -4.66 14.94 -3.95
C ALA A 366 -5.85 15.60 -4.61
N GLU A 367 -5.58 16.45 -5.60
CA GLU A 367 -6.63 17.16 -6.34
C GLU A 367 -7.59 16.17 -7.01
N ASN A 368 -8.88 16.46 -6.89
CA ASN A 368 -9.94 15.69 -7.53
C ASN A 368 -10.81 16.62 -8.39
N PRO A 369 -10.68 16.55 -9.73
CA PRO A 369 -11.45 17.41 -10.64
C PRO A 369 -12.96 17.15 -10.60
N HIS A 370 -13.40 16.06 -9.97
CA HIS A 370 -14.81 15.63 -9.93
C HIS A 370 -15.46 15.79 -8.55
N GLY A 371 -14.78 16.42 -7.57
CA GLY A 371 -15.31 16.57 -6.23
C GLY A 371 -14.35 17.30 -5.29
N LYS A 372 -14.52 17.09 -3.99
CA LYS A 372 -13.53 17.53 -3.01
C LYS A 372 -12.24 16.73 -3.18
N ASP A 373 -11.12 17.34 -2.86
CA ASP A 373 -9.82 16.69 -2.86
C ASP A 373 -9.80 15.46 -1.94
N HIS A 374 -8.93 14.52 -2.25
CA HIS A 374 -8.70 13.37 -1.38
C HIS A 374 -7.73 13.76 -0.26
N SER A 375 -8.03 13.32 0.95
CA SER A 375 -7.16 13.47 2.11
C SER A 375 -6.31 12.24 2.32
N ALA A 376 -5.03 12.42 2.57
CA ALA A 376 -4.12 11.33 2.91
C ALA A 376 -3.20 11.72 4.08
N PHE A 377 -2.81 10.73 4.85
CA PHE A 377 -1.81 10.84 5.89
C PHE A 377 -0.98 9.56 5.92
N ILE A 378 0.33 9.72 6.02
CA ILE A 378 1.24 8.63 6.39
C ILE A 378 2.04 9.04 7.61
N GLY A 379 2.39 8.06 8.42
CA GLY A 379 3.23 8.30 9.58
C GLY A 379 3.77 7.02 10.17
N PHE A 380 4.67 7.18 11.10
CA PHE A 380 5.19 6.08 11.93
C PHE A 380 5.54 6.60 13.32
N ALA A 381 5.54 5.71 14.26
CA ALA A 381 5.86 6.00 15.65
C ALA A 381 6.40 4.76 16.40
N PRO A 382 7.22 4.95 17.44
CA PRO A 382 7.98 6.17 17.75
C PRO A 382 9.03 6.52 16.69
N TYR A 383 9.54 7.75 16.68
CA TYR A 383 10.64 8.18 15.78
C TYR A 383 11.87 7.30 15.90
N ARG A 384 12.23 6.97 17.15
CA ARG A 384 13.26 5.98 17.47
C ARG A 384 12.59 4.66 17.82
N ASN A 385 13.11 3.55 17.29
CA ASN A 385 12.56 2.21 17.47
C ASN A 385 11.08 2.12 17.07
N PRO A 386 10.71 2.39 15.81
CA PRO A 386 9.33 2.42 15.34
C PRO A 386 8.62 1.09 15.57
N LYS A 387 7.37 1.17 16.03
CA LYS A 387 6.50 0.01 16.27
C LYS A 387 5.34 -0.07 15.31
N VAL A 388 4.96 1.05 14.72
CA VAL A 388 3.82 1.13 13.81
C VAL A 388 4.07 2.12 12.70
N ALA A 389 3.71 1.75 11.48
CA ALA A 389 3.55 2.63 10.33
C ALA A 389 2.08 2.64 9.91
N ILE A 390 1.56 3.79 9.50
CA ILE A 390 0.15 3.95 9.16
C ILE A 390 -0.01 4.73 7.87
N CYS A 391 -1.04 4.36 7.10
CA CYS A 391 -1.61 5.17 6.03
C CYS A 391 -3.12 5.30 6.25
N VAL A 392 -3.60 6.52 6.19
CA VAL A 392 -5.04 6.82 6.13
C VAL A 392 -5.30 7.53 4.82
N TYR A 393 -6.23 7.02 4.01
CA TYR A 393 -6.66 7.63 2.76
C TYR A 393 -8.17 7.79 2.73
N VAL A 394 -8.67 9.00 2.53
CA VAL A 394 -10.11 9.31 2.51
C VAL A 394 -10.46 9.98 1.19
N GLU A 395 -11.29 9.31 0.39
CA GLU A 395 -11.83 9.88 -0.84
C GLU A 395 -12.70 11.09 -0.52
N ASN A 396 -12.47 12.20 -1.22
CA ASN A 396 -13.22 13.45 -1.05
C ASN A 396 -13.22 14.00 0.38
N GLY A 397 -12.17 13.70 1.14
CA GLY A 397 -12.03 14.14 2.54
C GLY A 397 -11.68 15.62 2.71
N GLY A 398 -11.24 16.30 1.65
CA GLY A 398 -10.77 17.68 1.67
C GLY A 398 -9.27 17.76 1.96
N PHE A 399 -8.86 18.60 2.88
CA PHE A 399 -7.44 18.70 3.27
C PHE A 399 -7.00 17.51 4.11
N GLY A 400 -5.78 17.03 3.82
CA GLY A 400 -5.12 15.99 4.57
C GLY A 400 -4.40 16.49 5.82
#